data_73bad008bc23c8912fc6ea09ad79363b
#
_entry.id   73bad008bc23c8912fc6ea09ad79363b
#
_cell.length_a   1.000
_cell.length_b   1.000
_cell.length_c   1.000
_cell.angle_alpha   90.00
_cell.angle_beta   90.00
_cell.angle_gamma   90.00
#
_symmetry.space_group_name_H-M   'P 1'
#
loop_
_entity.id
_entity.type
_entity.pdbx_description
1 polymer ?
#
loop_
_entity_poly.entity_id
_entity_poly.type
_entity_poly.pdbx_seq_one_letter_code
_entity_poly.pdbx_strand_id
1 'polypeptide(L)'
;MSVADKYIDFVRQEAIEHPEKSWNKMIFGFQANKWRTRLLPKSGLSKGYQKLESMMMSLVADALAREDSYVWSNIFAPCEIMQSMGIRTLSIECLSCYLSGYHLEDQFIDYAQNAGIAPTLCSYHKTFVGGVDSGVVRQPHYAVTTSLSCDGNLNTFRYLENIY
;
A
#
# COMPACT_ATOMS: atom_id res chain seq x y z
N MET A 1 9.87 23.96 2.40
CA MET A 1 9.46 22.69 1.80
C MET A 1 10.70 21.82 1.64
N SER A 2 10.76 20.66 2.24
CA SER A 2 11.90 19.74 2.15
C SER A 2 11.97 19.10 0.74
N VAL A 3 13.08 18.42 0.43
CA VAL A 3 13.21 17.66 -0.82
C VAL A 3 12.18 16.52 -0.85
N ALA A 4 11.89 15.93 0.31
CA ALA A 4 10.87 14.88 0.43
C ALA A 4 9.47 15.41 0.11
N ASP A 5 9.10 16.60 0.63
CA ASP A 5 7.79 17.20 0.35
C ASP A 5 7.60 17.46 -1.16
N LYS A 6 8.64 17.98 -1.82
CA LYS A 6 8.61 18.20 -3.27
C LYS A 6 8.42 16.91 -4.07
N TYR A 7 9.05 15.83 -3.60
CA TYR A 7 8.90 14.52 -4.23
C TYR A 7 7.50 13.95 -4.02
N ILE A 8 6.92 14.10 -2.83
CA ILE A 8 5.55 13.70 -2.51
C ILE A 8 4.56 14.44 -3.42
N ASP A 9 4.68 15.76 -3.53
CA ASP A 9 3.82 16.56 -4.39
C ASP A 9 3.95 16.17 -5.87
N PHE A 10 5.16 15.90 -6.33
CA PHE A 10 5.40 15.43 -7.70
C PHE A 10 4.73 14.08 -7.95
N VAL A 11 4.89 13.11 -7.05
CA VAL A 11 4.28 11.78 -7.21
C VAL A 11 2.75 11.88 -7.14
N ARG A 12 2.22 12.74 -6.26
CA ARG A 12 0.78 12.99 -6.16
C ARG A 12 0.21 13.55 -7.46
N GLN A 13 0.86 14.53 -8.05
CA GLN A 13 0.43 15.10 -9.33
C GLN A 13 0.47 14.06 -10.45
N GLU A 14 1.55 13.26 -10.53
CA GLU A 14 1.65 12.17 -11.48
C GLU A 14 0.55 11.11 -11.31
N ALA A 15 0.17 10.80 -10.07
CA ALA A 15 -0.91 9.84 -9.81
C ALA A 15 -2.28 10.34 -10.30
N ILE A 16 -2.47 11.66 -10.36
CA ILE A 16 -3.68 12.29 -10.89
C ILE A 16 -3.67 12.31 -12.42
N GLU A 17 -2.56 12.72 -13.02
CA GLU A 17 -2.44 12.95 -14.46
C GLU A 17 -2.09 11.68 -15.25
N HIS A 18 -1.26 10.81 -14.68
CA HIS A 18 -0.70 9.61 -15.30
C HIS A 18 -0.64 8.44 -14.31
N PRO A 19 -1.78 7.90 -13.86
CA PRO A 19 -1.84 6.89 -12.81
C PRO A 19 -0.92 5.69 -13.07
N GLU A 20 -0.89 5.18 -14.29
CA GLU A 20 -0.09 4.01 -14.69
C GLU A 20 1.43 4.22 -14.56
N LYS A 21 1.90 5.48 -14.56
CA LYS A 21 3.32 5.83 -14.42
C LYS A 21 3.72 6.13 -12.98
N SER A 22 2.75 6.48 -12.15
CA SER A 22 3.00 6.90 -10.77
C SER A 22 3.47 5.76 -9.88
N TRP A 23 3.04 4.52 -10.15
CA TRP A 23 3.39 3.35 -9.37
C TRP A 23 4.90 3.15 -9.22
N ASN A 24 5.65 3.19 -10.32
CA ASN A 24 7.10 3.05 -10.29
C ASN A 24 7.79 4.18 -9.50
N LYS A 25 7.24 5.39 -9.53
CA LYS A 25 7.72 6.51 -8.74
C LYS A 25 7.45 6.30 -7.26
N MET A 26 6.28 5.79 -6.90
CA MET A 26 5.97 5.41 -5.52
C MET A 26 6.93 4.33 -5.00
N ILE A 27 7.16 3.27 -5.79
CA ILE A 27 8.13 2.22 -5.44
C ILE A 27 9.52 2.81 -5.21
N PHE A 28 9.98 3.69 -6.10
CA PHE A 28 11.25 4.38 -5.91
C PHE A 28 11.29 5.17 -4.60
N GLY A 29 10.22 5.90 -4.26
CA GLY A 29 10.10 6.62 -3.00
C GLY A 29 10.15 5.69 -1.78
N PHE A 30 9.48 4.55 -1.83
CA PHE A 30 9.55 3.53 -0.77
C PHE A 30 10.97 2.95 -0.63
N GLN A 31 11.65 2.65 -1.73
CA GLN A 31 13.03 2.18 -1.70
C GLN A 31 13.98 3.25 -1.12
N ALA A 32 13.85 4.49 -1.53
CA ALA A 32 14.62 5.59 -0.98
C ALA A 32 14.37 5.76 0.53
N ASN A 33 13.11 5.69 0.97
CA ASN A 33 12.75 5.78 2.38
C ASN A 33 13.23 4.57 3.20
N LYS A 34 13.24 3.37 2.63
CA LYS A 34 13.86 2.18 3.24
C LYS A 34 15.34 2.44 3.57
N TRP A 35 16.09 2.96 2.62
CA TRP A 35 17.51 3.29 2.84
C TRP A 35 17.67 4.43 3.84
N ARG A 36 16.81 5.46 3.77
CA ARG A 36 16.81 6.56 4.73
C ARG A 36 16.60 6.07 6.17
N THR A 37 15.57 5.27 6.41
CA THR A 37 15.28 4.76 7.76
C THR A 37 16.36 3.86 8.30
N ARG A 38 17.08 3.18 7.42
CA ARG A 38 18.19 2.29 7.79
C ARG A 38 19.49 3.05 8.12
N LEU A 39 19.81 4.08 7.32
CA LEU A 39 21.08 4.80 7.41
C LEU A 39 20.99 6.07 8.26
N LEU A 40 19.83 6.72 8.27
CA LEU A 40 19.59 8.00 8.95
C LEU A 40 18.32 7.89 9.82
N PRO A 41 18.35 7.10 10.88
CA PRO A 41 17.21 6.96 11.78
C PRO A 41 16.87 8.31 12.43
N LYS A 42 15.58 8.54 12.67
CA LYS A 42 15.09 9.78 13.31
C LYS A 42 15.66 9.91 14.72
N SER A 43 16.30 11.03 15.01
CA SER A 43 16.74 11.37 16.36
C SER A 43 15.54 11.54 17.31
N GLY A 44 15.70 11.18 18.58
CA GLY A 44 14.65 11.29 19.59
C GLY A 44 13.70 10.09 19.70
N LEU A 45 13.77 9.13 18.76
CA LEU A 45 13.02 7.87 18.86
C LEU A 45 13.83 6.79 19.57
N SER A 46 13.17 5.90 20.31
CA SER A 46 13.83 4.74 20.89
C SER A 46 14.44 3.85 19.82
N LYS A 47 15.53 3.14 20.14
CA LYS A 47 16.18 2.19 19.22
C LYS A 47 15.22 1.10 18.72
N GLY A 48 14.29 0.64 19.58
CA GLY A 48 13.26 -0.32 19.21
C GLY A 48 12.32 0.23 18.15
N TYR A 49 11.86 1.47 18.30
CA TYR A 49 10.98 2.10 17.32
C TYR A 49 11.68 2.35 15.98
N GLN A 50 12.93 2.82 16.01
CA GLN A 50 13.74 3.00 14.79
C GLN A 50 13.91 1.67 14.02
N LYS A 51 14.14 0.58 14.75
CA LYS A 51 14.25 -0.76 14.18
C LYS A 51 12.93 -1.21 13.56
N LEU A 52 11.81 -0.98 14.26
CA LEU A 52 10.47 -1.30 13.76
C LEU A 52 10.14 -0.51 12.48
N GLU A 53 10.35 0.81 12.48
CA GLU A 53 10.14 1.67 11.29
C GLU A 53 10.95 1.16 10.08
N SER A 54 12.23 0.85 10.30
CA SER A 54 13.10 0.32 9.24
C SER A 54 12.64 -1.05 8.73
N MET A 55 12.17 -1.92 9.61
CA MET A 55 11.70 -3.26 9.25
C MET A 55 10.39 -3.18 8.45
N MET A 56 9.42 -2.40 8.90
CA MET A 56 8.14 -2.20 8.21
C MET A 56 8.34 -1.61 6.82
N MET A 57 9.20 -0.59 6.71
CA MET A 57 9.52 0.00 5.40
C MET A 57 10.22 -1.00 4.48
N SER A 58 11.08 -1.85 5.01
CA SER A 58 11.74 -2.90 4.22
C SER A 58 10.73 -3.93 3.68
N LEU A 59 9.77 -4.36 4.51
CA LEU A 59 8.75 -5.33 4.09
C LEU A 59 7.95 -4.81 2.89
N VAL A 60 7.48 -3.56 2.95
CA VAL A 60 6.70 -2.96 1.86
C VAL A 60 7.57 -2.73 0.62
N ALA A 61 8.73 -2.10 0.78
CA ALA A 61 9.61 -1.79 -0.33
C ALA A 61 10.11 -3.05 -1.05
N ASP A 62 10.39 -4.13 -0.31
CA ASP A 62 10.85 -5.39 -0.88
C ASP A 62 9.71 -6.20 -1.50
N ALA A 63 8.48 -6.11 -0.96
CA ALA A 63 7.32 -6.71 -1.59
C ALA A 63 7.06 -6.09 -2.97
N LEU A 64 7.12 -4.75 -3.06
CA LEU A 64 6.83 -4.00 -4.29
C LEU A 64 7.99 -3.98 -5.30
N ALA A 65 9.22 -4.34 -4.91
CA ALA A 65 10.38 -4.31 -5.79
C ALA A 65 10.35 -5.34 -6.92
N ARG A 66 9.50 -6.37 -6.81
CA ARG A 66 9.30 -7.41 -7.82
C ARG A 66 7.81 -7.54 -8.10
N GLU A 67 7.37 -6.94 -9.17
CA GLU A 67 5.97 -6.88 -9.58
C GLU A 67 5.34 -8.25 -9.87
N ASP A 68 6.16 -9.23 -10.18
CA ASP A 68 5.77 -10.57 -10.65
C ASP A 68 5.65 -11.63 -9.53
N SER A 69 5.78 -11.25 -8.25
CA SER A 69 5.86 -12.26 -7.19
C SER A 69 5.30 -11.84 -5.82
N TYR A 70 4.37 -10.91 -5.77
CA TYR A 70 3.72 -10.58 -4.50
C TYR A 70 2.23 -10.91 -4.50
N VAL A 71 1.71 -11.15 -3.32
CA VAL A 71 0.32 -11.52 -3.05
C VAL A 71 -0.33 -10.45 -2.20
N TRP A 72 -1.49 -9.97 -2.60
CA TRP A 72 -2.30 -9.14 -1.70
C TRP A 72 -2.88 -10.00 -0.59
N SER A 73 -2.79 -9.50 0.62
CA SER A 73 -3.37 -10.13 1.79
C SER A 73 -4.07 -9.10 2.66
N ASN A 74 -4.97 -9.51 3.53
CA ASN A 74 -5.41 -8.67 4.62
C ASN A 74 -4.48 -8.85 5.83
N ILE A 75 -4.53 -7.91 6.78
CA ILE A 75 -3.65 -7.91 7.97
C ILE A 75 -3.80 -9.17 8.85
N PHE A 76 -4.94 -9.85 8.76
CA PHE A 76 -5.24 -11.07 9.55
C PHE A 76 -4.94 -12.38 8.79
N ALA A 77 -4.52 -12.29 7.54
CA ALA A 77 -4.12 -13.47 6.79
C ALA A 77 -2.82 -14.06 7.36
N PRO A 78 -2.67 -15.38 7.40
CA PRO A 78 -1.47 -16.05 7.93
C PRO A 78 -0.28 -15.89 6.97
N CYS A 79 0.21 -14.67 6.84
CA CYS A 79 1.26 -14.29 5.89
C CYS A 79 2.57 -15.04 6.13
N GLU A 80 2.83 -15.47 7.37
CA GLU A 80 4.04 -16.20 7.76
C GLU A 80 4.17 -17.52 7.02
N ILE A 81 3.05 -18.19 6.75
CA ILE A 81 3.03 -19.46 5.99
C ILE A 81 3.50 -19.18 4.56
N MET A 82 2.94 -18.16 3.90
CA MET A 82 3.34 -17.77 2.55
C MET A 82 4.79 -17.30 2.49
N GLN A 83 5.21 -16.50 3.47
CA GLN A 83 6.59 -16.02 3.56
C GLN A 83 7.60 -17.15 3.78
N SER A 84 7.23 -18.19 4.55
CA SER A 84 8.08 -19.37 4.73
C SER A 84 8.28 -20.17 3.42
N MET A 85 7.34 -20.04 2.49
CA MET A 85 7.41 -20.60 1.13
C MET A 85 8.14 -19.67 0.14
N GLY A 86 8.67 -18.56 0.59
CA GLY A 86 9.34 -17.57 -0.26
C GLY A 86 8.37 -16.65 -1.02
N ILE A 87 7.06 -16.72 -0.74
CA ILE A 87 6.03 -15.88 -1.35
C ILE A 87 5.98 -14.56 -0.59
N ARG A 88 6.06 -13.44 -1.30
CA ARG A 88 5.95 -12.12 -0.70
C ARG A 88 4.50 -11.74 -0.52
N THR A 89 4.17 -11.29 0.66
CA THR A 89 2.83 -10.79 0.98
C THR A 89 2.85 -9.30 1.23
N LEU A 90 1.79 -8.64 0.82
CA LEU A 90 1.56 -7.22 1.06
C LEU A 90 0.14 -7.04 1.60
N SER A 91 0.04 -6.60 2.85
CA SER A 91 -1.26 -6.26 3.43
C SER A 91 -1.82 -5.02 2.75
N ILE A 92 -3.07 -5.10 2.31
CA ILE A 92 -3.77 -3.99 1.66
C ILE A 92 -3.93 -2.79 2.60
N GLU A 93 -4.12 -3.04 3.89
CA GLU A 93 -4.22 -1.99 4.92
C GLU A 93 -2.86 -1.29 5.11
N CYS A 94 -1.78 -2.06 5.14
CA CYS A 94 -0.43 -1.47 5.20
C CYS A 94 -0.13 -0.64 3.95
N LEU A 95 -0.47 -1.15 2.77
CA LEU A 95 -0.29 -0.40 1.53
C LEU A 95 -1.07 0.92 1.56
N SER A 96 -2.32 0.89 2.00
CA SER A 96 -3.15 2.09 2.15
C SER A 96 -2.51 3.14 3.06
N CYS A 97 -1.93 2.72 4.20
CA CYS A 97 -1.15 3.62 5.06
C CYS A 97 0.02 4.29 4.34
N TYR A 98 0.73 3.53 3.51
CA TYR A 98 1.88 4.07 2.78
C TYR A 98 1.46 4.95 1.61
N LEU A 99 0.34 4.65 0.94
CA LEU A 99 -0.23 5.51 -0.10
C LEU A 99 -0.68 6.86 0.47
N SER A 100 -1.23 6.89 1.69
CA SER A 100 -1.57 8.13 2.39
C SER A 100 -0.34 9.01 2.68
N GLY A 101 0.85 8.44 2.71
CA GLY A 101 2.09 9.21 2.77
C GLY A 101 2.35 10.10 1.53
N TYR A 102 1.63 9.87 0.45
CA TYR A 102 1.62 10.73 -0.75
C TYR A 102 0.41 11.67 -0.82
N HIS A 103 -0.40 11.74 0.25
CA HIS A 103 -1.62 12.57 0.33
C HIS A 103 -2.62 12.27 -0.82
N LEU A 104 -2.81 11.01 -1.12
CA LEU A 104 -3.72 10.51 -2.16
C LEU A 104 -4.99 9.86 -1.59
N GLU A 105 -5.11 9.77 -0.27
CA GLU A 105 -6.21 9.07 0.40
C GLU A 105 -7.58 9.63 0.04
N ASP A 106 -7.76 10.95 0.05
CA ASP A 106 -9.04 11.57 -0.27
C ASP A 106 -9.46 11.26 -1.70
N GLN A 107 -8.52 11.38 -2.65
CA GLN A 107 -8.77 11.06 -4.05
C GLN A 107 -9.15 9.58 -4.24
N PHE A 108 -8.45 8.66 -3.61
CA PHE A 108 -8.75 7.24 -3.72
C PHE A 108 -10.09 6.88 -3.06
N ILE A 109 -10.41 7.53 -1.93
CA ILE A 109 -11.72 7.37 -1.28
C ILE A 109 -12.83 7.83 -2.23
N ASP A 110 -12.66 8.96 -2.91
CA ASP A 110 -13.63 9.46 -3.88
C ASP A 110 -13.78 8.50 -5.07
N TYR A 111 -12.70 7.95 -5.60
CA TYR A 111 -12.76 6.92 -6.64
C TYR A 111 -13.57 5.71 -6.19
N ALA A 112 -13.30 5.16 -5.01
CA ALA A 112 -14.00 4.01 -4.49
C ALA A 112 -15.51 4.29 -4.28
N GLN A 113 -15.86 5.47 -3.76
CA GLN A 113 -17.25 5.85 -3.53
C GLN A 113 -18.00 6.09 -4.86
N ASN A 114 -17.34 6.68 -5.85
CA ASN A 114 -17.90 6.85 -7.19
C ASN A 114 -18.11 5.51 -7.91
N ALA A 115 -17.30 4.50 -7.61
CA ALA A 115 -17.47 3.12 -8.07
C ALA A 115 -18.59 2.35 -7.31
N GLY A 116 -19.26 2.99 -6.34
CA GLY A 116 -20.37 2.41 -5.61
C GLY A 116 -20.01 1.77 -4.27
N ILE A 117 -18.79 1.93 -3.80
CA ILE A 117 -18.39 1.47 -2.47
C ILE A 117 -19.07 2.31 -1.40
N ALA A 118 -19.67 1.64 -0.41
CA ALA A 118 -20.40 2.31 0.65
C ALA A 118 -19.52 3.32 1.43
N PRO A 119 -19.99 4.54 1.69
CA PRO A 119 -19.25 5.53 2.47
C PRO A 119 -18.86 5.06 3.87
N THR A 120 -19.63 4.14 4.44
CA THR A 120 -19.41 3.54 5.76
C THR A 120 -18.30 2.49 5.79
N LEU A 121 -17.79 2.03 4.63
CA LEU A 121 -16.66 1.13 4.61
C LEU A 121 -15.41 1.82 5.19
N CYS A 122 -14.58 1.04 5.86
CA CYS A 122 -13.30 1.49 6.44
C CYS A 122 -12.44 2.25 5.42
N SER A 123 -11.85 3.35 5.82
CA SER A 123 -11.02 4.22 4.95
C SER A 123 -9.84 3.47 4.33
N TYR A 124 -9.20 2.56 5.05
CA TYR A 124 -8.11 1.74 4.50
C TYR A 124 -8.56 0.93 3.29
N HIS A 125 -9.73 0.30 3.36
CA HIS A 125 -10.29 -0.46 2.25
C HIS A 125 -10.69 0.43 1.09
N LYS A 126 -11.29 1.59 1.36
CA LYS A 126 -11.64 2.56 0.32
C LYS A 126 -10.40 3.13 -0.38
N THR A 127 -9.38 3.50 0.37
CA THR A 127 -8.10 3.97 -0.19
C THR A 127 -7.46 2.91 -1.08
N PHE A 128 -7.49 1.65 -0.66
CA PHE A 128 -6.95 0.56 -1.45
C PHE A 128 -7.75 0.32 -2.74
N VAL A 129 -9.07 0.18 -2.63
CA VAL A 129 -9.97 -0.01 -3.78
C VAL A 129 -9.82 1.14 -4.78
N GLY A 130 -9.86 2.38 -4.30
CA GLY A 130 -9.70 3.54 -5.17
C GLY A 130 -8.32 3.64 -5.81
N GLY A 131 -7.28 3.22 -5.11
CA GLY A 131 -5.94 3.13 -5.68
C GLY A 131 -5.85 2.11 -6.82
N VAL A 132 -6.59 1.01 -6.71
CA VAL A 132 -6.71 -0.01 -7.77
C VAL A 132 -7.58 0.51 -8.92
N ASP A 133 -8.77 1.01 -8.64
CA ASP A 133 -9.72 1.51 -9.65
C ASP A 133 -9.18 2.70 -10.44
N SER A 134 -8.38 3.55 -9.80
CA SER A 134 -7.71 4.68 -10.48
C SER A 134 -6.58 4.23 -11.41
N GLY A 135 -6.17 2.95 -11.37
CA GLY A 135 -5.05 2.42 -12.13
C GLY A 135 -3.66 2.75 -11.54
N VAL A 136 -3.61 3.35 -10.35
CA VAL A 136 -2.35 3.65 -9.65
C VAL A 136 -1.74 2.38 -9.06
N VAL A 137 -2.53 1.58 -8.35
CA VAL A 137 -2.06 0.33 -7.74
C VAL A 137 -2.18 -0.82 -8.74
N ARG A 138 -1.05 -1.46 -9.03
CA ARG A 138 -1.00 -2.59 -9.97
C ARG A 138 -1.47 -3.88 -9.33
N GLN A 139 -2.04 -4.74 -10.16
CA GLN A 139 -2.52 -6.07 -9.77
C GLN A 139 -1.40 -6.99 -9.29
N PRO A 140 -1.66 -7.81 -8.27
CA PRO A 140 -0.79 -8.91 -7.88
C PRO A 140 -1.11 -10.15 -8.73
N HIS A 141 -0.30 -11.20 -8.61
CA HIS A 141 -0.64 -12.49 -9.19
C HIS A 141 -1.75 -13.22 -8.45
N TYR A 142 -1.81 -13.04 -7.15
CA TYR A 142 -2.80 -13.68 -6.28
C TYR A 142 -3.24 -12.74 -5.17
N ALA A 143 -4.45 -12.98 -4.67
CA ALA A 143 -4.98 -12.30 -3.51
C ALA A 143 -5.52 -13.34 -2.52
N VAL A 144 -5.18 -13.21 -1.25
CA VAL A 144 -5.58 -14.12 -0.17
C VAL A 144 -6.18 -13.32 0.96
N THR A 145 -7.38 -13.67 1.36
CA THR A 145 -8.07 -13.02 2.47
C THR A 145 -8.61 -14.03 3.47
N THR A 146 -8.94 -13.55 4.65
CA THR A 146 -9.66 -14.29 5.67
C THR A 146 -10.96 -13.56 6.01
N SER A 147 -11.98 -14.30 6.43
CA SER A 147 -13.21 -13.73 6.99
C SER A 147 -13.07 -13.33 8.47
N LEU A 148 -11.88 -13.50 9.03
CA LEU A 148 -11.63 -13.27 10.43
C LEU A 148 -11.64 -11.76 10.73
N SER A 149 -12.33 -11.38 11.77
CA SER A 149 -12.35 -10.07 12.42
C SER A 149 -12.94 -8.89 11.64
N CYS A 150 -13.07 -8.94 10.31
CA CYS A 150 -13.55 -7.80 9.55
C CYS A 150 -14.27 -8.20 8.26
N ASP A 151 -15.57 -7.87 8.17
CA ASP A 151 -16.35 -8.08 6.94
C ASP A 151 -15.87 -7.20 5.77
N GLY A 152 -15.22 -6.09 6.07
CA GLY A 152 -14.59 -5.21 5.09
C GLY A 152 -13.56 -5.95 4.24
N ASN A 153 -12.82 -6.89 4.83
CA ASN A 153 -11.87 -7.73 4.11
C ASN A 153 -12.55 -8.54 3.01
N LEU A 154 -13.58 -9.30 3.37
CA LEU A 154 -14.32 -10.10 2.39
C LEU A 154 -14.94 -9.25 1.29
N ASN A 155 -15.57 -8.14 1.67
CA ASN A 155 -16.21 -7.24 0.70
C ASN A 155 -15.20 -6.63 -0.28
N THR A 156 -14.04 -6.21 0.21
CA THR A 156 -12.97 -5.66 -0.63
C THR A 156 -12.46 -6.71 -1.62
N PHE A 157 -12.14 -7.91 -1.15
CA PHE A 157 -11.59 -8.93 -2.04
C PHE A 157 -12.63 -9.48 -3.02
N ARG A 158 -13.92 -9.58 -2.64
CA ARG A 158 -15.00 -9.88 -3.57
C ARG A 158 -15.24 -8.80 -4.62
N TYR A 159 -15.11 -7.54 -4.22
CA TYR A 159 -15.18 -6.43 -5.17
C TYR A 159 -14.05 -6.55 -6.20
N LEU A 160 -12.83 -6.80 -5.76
CA LEU A 160 -11.66 -6.96 -6.63
C LEU A 160 -11.79 -8.18 -7.56
N GLU A 161 -12.33 -9.30 -7.08
CA GLU A 161 -12.61 -10.49 -7.89
C GLU A 161 -13.55 -10.20 -9.06
N ASN A 162 -14.47 -9.25 -8.90
CA ASN A 162 -15.41 -8.87 -9.97
C ASN A 162 -14.81 -7.89 -11.00
N ILE A 163 -13.69 -7.23 -10.67
CA ILE A 163 -13.02 -6.29 -11.58
C ILE A 163 -11.97 -7.01 -12.44
N TYR A 164 -11.41 -8.08 -11.92
CA TYR A 164 -10.33 -8.87 -12.49
C TYR A 164 -10.74 -10.28 -12.82
#